data_c7d1c86abb8131a7d1409983aaabc357
#
_entry.id   c7d1c86abb8131a7d1409983aaabc357
#
_cell.length_a   1.000
_cell.length_b   1.000
_cell.length_c   1.000
_cell.angle_alpha   90.00
_cell.angle_beta   90.00
_cell.angle_gamma   90.00
#
_symmetry.space_group_name_H-M   'P 1'
#
loop_
_entity.id
_entity.type
_entity.pdbx_description
1 polymer ?
#
loop_
_entity_poly.entity_id
_entity_poly.type
_entity_poly.pdbx_seq_one_letter_code
_entity_poly.pdbx_strand_id
1 'polypeptide(L)'
;MMKQLYFQRDSKRGAEKTYKWLMEELEELKEAFETNDKEAIEKEFADVIAWLASLANLKGIDLETAAINKYNGKCPKCKKSPCHCKF
;
A
#
# COMPACT_ATOMS: atom_id res chain seq x y z
N MET A 1 4.61 13.33 -3.24
CA MET A 1 5.92 13.24 -2.60
C MET A 1 6.66 11.96 -2.95
N MET A 2 6.09 10.82 -2.69
CA MET A 2 6.75 9.55 -2.96
C MET A 2 6.98 9.30 -4.45
N LYS A 3 6.06 9.73 -5.28
CA LYS A 3 6.20 9.61 -6.74
C LYS A 3 7.44 10.33 -7.24
N GLN A 4 7.69 11.54 -6.74
CA GLN A 4 8.84 12.33 -7.17
C GLN A 4 10.16 11.80 -6.61
N LEU A 5 10.15 11.32 -5.36
CA LEU A 5 11.36 10.90 -4.69
C LEU A 5 11.89 9.56 -5.21
N TYR A 6 11.02 8.64 -5.56
CA TYR A 6 11.40 7.26 -5.82
C TYR A 6 11.19 6.80 -7.26
N PHE A 7 10.55 7.59 -8.10
CA PHE A 7 10.15 7.15 -9.43
C PHE A 7 11.30 6.62 -10.28
N GLN A 8 12.40 7.36 -10.37
CA GLN A 8 13.53 6.94 -11.20
C GLN A 8 14.14 5.62 -10.71
N ARG A 9 14.28 5.48 -9.41
CA ARG A 9 14.84 4.27 -8.82
C ARG A 9 13.91 3.09 -9.04
N ASP A 10 12.61 3.31 -8.87
CA ASP A 10 11.61 2.26 -9.05
C ASP A 10 11.52 1.80 -10.50
N SER A 11 11.63 2.73 -11.44
CA SER A 11 11.62 2.40 -12.86
C SER A 11 12.78 1.47 -13.23
N LYS A 12 13.96 1.72 -12.68
CA LYS A 12 15.13 0.88 -12.94
C LYS A 12 15.00 -0.51 -12.34
N ARG A 13 14.34 -0.59 -11.19
CA ARG A 13 14.15 -1.86 -10.48
C ARG A 13 13.13 -2.75 -11.16
N GLY A 14 12.06 -2.14 -11.68
CA GLY A 14 10.98 -2.86 -12.32
C GLY A 14 9.88 -3.29 -11.36
N ALA A 15 8.71 -3.52 -11.92
CA ALA A 15 7.51 -3.82 -11.14
C ALA A 15 7.62 -5.14 -10.38
N GLU A 16 8.24 -6.15 -10.98
CA GLU A 16 8.35 -7.47 -10.35
C GLU A 16 9.19 -7.42 -9.08
N LYS A 17 10.33 -6.73 -9.12
CA LYS A 17 11.17 -6.59 -7.93
C LYS A 17 10.48 -5.75 -6.87
N THR A 18 9.80 -4.70 -7.27
CA THR A 18 9.07 -3.84 -6.35
C THR A 18 7.96 -4.62 -5.66
N TYR A 19 7.24 -5.45 -6.41
CA TYR A 19 6.22 -6.32 -5.85
C TYR A 19 6.80 -7.30 -4.84
N LYS A 20 7.93 -7.89 -5.17
CA LYS A 20 8.62 -8.83 -4.28
C LYS A 20 9.02 -8.17 -2.97
N TRP A 21 9.54 -6.95 -3.04
CA TRP A 21 9.93 -6.20 -1.85
C TRP A 21 8.73 -5.78 -1.03
N LEU A 22 7.61 -5.46 -1.69
CA LEU A 22 6.36 -5.19 -0.98
C LEU A 22 5.94 -6.41 -0.16
N MET A 23 6.05 -7.60 -0.73
CA MET A 23 5.70 -8.82 -0.01
C MET A 23 6.60 -9.05 1.19
N GLU A 24 7.89 -8.75 1.07
CA GLU A 24 8.81 -8.83 2.20
C GLU A 24 8.42 -7.86 3.32
N GLU A 25 8.00 -6.65 2.96
CA GLU A 25 7.53 -5.68 3.94
C GLU A 25 6.25 -6.15 4.64
N LEU A 26 5.38 -6.84 3.92
CA LEU A 26 4.18 -7.41 4.53
C LEU A 26 4.52 -8.48 5.55
N GLU A 27 5.56 -9.28 5.30
CA GLU A 27 6.03 -10.25 6.29
C GLU A 27 6.59 -9.56 7.52
N GLU A 28 7.31 -8.46 7.34
CA GLU A 28 7.82 -7.68 8.46
C GLU A 28 6.69 -7.06 9.27
N LEU A 29 5.63 -6.62 8.60
CA LEU A 29 4.44 -6.11 9.27
C LEU A 29 3.80 -7.19 10.15
N LYS A 30 3.71 -8.41 9.62
CA LYS A 30 3.19 -9.54 10.39
C LYS A 30 4.01 -9.81 11.64
N GLU A 31 5.33 -9.78 11.49
CA GLU A 31 6.23 -9.97 12.64
C GLU A 31 6.05 -8.85 13.67
N ALA A 32 5.88 -7.63 13.21
CA ALA A 32 5.66 -6.49 14.11
C ALA A 32 4.39 -6.65 14.93
N PHE A 33 3.33 -7.22 14.35
CA PHE A 33 2.09 -7.49 15.08
C PHE A 33 2.30 -8.36 16.31
N GLU A 34 3.25 -9.29 16.21
CA GLU A 34 3.53 -10.21 17.30
C GLU A 34 4.22 -9.55 18.49
N THR A 35 4.84 -8.39 18.26
CA THR A 35 5.58 -7.68 19.30
C THR A 35 4.68 -6.84 20.20
N ASN A 36 3.47 -6.50 19.74
CA ASN A 36 2.59 -5.54 20.41
C ASN A 36 3.22 -4.15 20.60
N ASP A 37 4.29 -3.87 19.88
CA ASP A 37 4.94 -2.57 19.89
C ASP A 37 4.30 -1.69 18.83
N LYS A 38 3.49 -0.75 19.29
CA LYS A 38 2.72 0.12 18.41
C LYS A 38 3.61 0.95 17.47
N GLU A 39 4.74 1.42 17.96
CA GLU A 39 5.66 2.20 17.12
C GLU A 39 6.26 1.34 16.02
N ALA A 40 6.62 0.11 16.33
CA ALA A 40 7.15 -0.81 15.34
C ALA A 40 6.10 -1.11 14.28
N ILE A 41 4.86 -1.34 14.69
CA ILE A 41 3.76 -1.60 13.78
C ILE A 41 3.51 -0.40 12.86
N GLU A 42 3.53 0.81 13.40
CA GLU A 42 3.37 2.03 12.61
C GLU A 42 4.44 2.16 11.52
N LYS A 43 5.69 1.87 11.87
CA LYS A 43 6.80 1.94 10.92
C LYS A 43 6.60 0.96 9.78
N GLU A 44 6.16 -0.25 10.10
CA GLU A 44 5.95 -1.26 9.07
C GLU A 44 4.77 -0.91 8.16
N PHE A 45 3.70 -0.31 8.71
CA PHE A 45 2.61 0.19 7.88
C PHE A 45 3.10 1.27 6.93
N ALA A 46 3.95 2.17 7.41
CA ALA A 46 4.50 3.23 6.57
C ALA A 46 5.35 2.65 5.43
N ASP A 47 6.15 1.64 5.73
CA ASP A 47 6.98 0.99 4.72
C ASP A 47 6.12 0.27 3.68
N VAL A 48 5.07 -0.41 4.12
CA VAL A 48 4.15 -1.10 3.20
C VAL A 48 3.49 -0.11 2.25
N ILE A 49 2.98 1.00 2.77
CA ILE A 49 2.31 1.97 1.91
C ILE A 49 3.30 2.63 0.94
N ALA A 50 4.55 2.82 1.37
CA ALA A 50 5.58 3.37 0.50
C ALA A 50 5.86 2.45 -0.69
N TRP A 51 6.04 1.17 -0.44
CA TRP A 51 6.29 0.20 -1.51
C TRP A 51 5.06 0.02 -2.41
N LEU A 52 3.88 0.05 -1.81
CA LEU A 52 2.64 -0.05 -2.57
C LEU A 52 2.49 1.15 -3.51
N ALA A 53 2.77 2.35 -3.02
CA ALA A 53 2.71 3.55 -3.85
C ALA A 53 3.73 3.50 -4.98
N SER A 54 4.94 3.01 -4.69
CA SER A 54 5.98 2.85 -5.71
C SER A 54 5.52 1.90 -6.82
N LEU A 55 4.92 0.78 -6.43
CA LEU A 55 4.41 -0.18 -7.39
C LEU A 55 3.31 0.42 -8.26
N ALA A 56 2.39 1.16 -7.65
CA ALA A 56 1.31 1.83 -8.38
C ALA A 56 1.88 2.83 -9.39
N ASN A 57 2.88 3.61 -8.97
CA ASN A 57 3.51 4.61 -9.83
C ASN A 57 4.15 3.97 -11.07
N LEU A 58 4.72 2.79 -10.93
CA LEU A 58 5.31 2.07 -12.06
C LEU A 58 4.27 1.69 -13.11
N LYS A 59 3.03 1.57 -12.71
CA LYS A 59 1.91 1.29 -13.62
C LYS A 59 1.15 2.55 -14.01
N GLY A 60 1.66 3.73 -13.67
CA GLY A 60 1.01 4.99 -13.99
C GLY A 60 -0.26 5.24 -13.20
N ILE A 61 -0.38 4.63 -12.03
CA ILE A 61 -1.57 4.74 -11.19
C ILE A 61 -1.26 5.62 -9.98
N ASP A 62 -2.12 6.60 -9.73
CA ASP A 62 -2.08 7.37 -8.50
C ASP A 62 -2.89 6.61 -7.46
N LEU A 63 -2.19 6.06 -6.47
CA LEU A 63 -2.80 5.18 -5.48
C LEU A 63 -3.91 5.87 -4.69
N GLU A 64 -3.67 7.12 -4.30
CA GLU A 64 -4.66 7.89 -3.55
C GLU A 64 -5.94 8.08 -4.35
N THR A 65 -5.79 8.51 -5.60
CA THR A 65 -6.92 8.71 -6.50
C THR A 65 -7.69 7.41 -6.73
N ALA A 66 -6.96 6.31 -6.93
CA ALA A 66 -7.57 5.00 -7.13
C ALA A 66 -8.43 4.60 -5.92
N ALA A 67 -7.90 4.82 -4.72
CA ALA A 67 -8.62 4.50 -3.50
C ALA A 67 -9.86 5.36 -3.33
N ILE A 68 -9.75 6.65 -3.57
CA ILE A 68 -10.87 7.59 -3.45
C ILE A 68 -11.96 7.24 -4.45
N ASN A 69 -11.59 6.95 -5.69
CA ASN A 69 -12.58 6.64 -6.73
C ASN A 69 -13.35 5.35 -6.44
N LYS A 70 -12.68 4.36 -5.87
CA LYS A 70 -13.32 3.10 -5.56
C LYS A 70 -14.17 3.15 -4.29
N TYR A 71 -13.69 3.85 -3.27
CA TYR A 71 -14.32 3.87 -1.96
C TYR A 71 -14.89 5.24 -1.62
N ASN A 72 -15.60 5.81 -2.53
CA ASN A 72 -16.15 7.16 -2.45
C ASN A 72 -17.30 7.23 -1.43
N GLY A 73 -16.98 7.05 -0.16
CA GLY A 73 -17.94 7.11 0.93
C GLY A 73 -18.82 5.88 1.09
N LYS A 74 -18.79 4.98 0.12
CA LYS A 74 -19.60 3.75 0.14
C LYS A 74 -18.78 2.59 -0.37
N CYS A 75 -19.06 1.40 0.17
CA CYS A 75 -18.44 0.19 -0.34
C CYS A 75 -18.96 -0.11 -1.75
N PRO A 76 -18.09 -0.33 -2.74
CA PRO A 76 -18.54 -0.61 -4.09
C PRO A 76 -19.26 -1.95 -4.25
N LYS A 77 -19.09 -2.87 -3.30
CA LYS A 77 -19.76 -4.18 -3.34
C LYS A 77 -21.17 -4.13 -2.78
N CYS A 78 -21.35 -3.56 -1.59
CA CYS A 78 -22.64 -3.53 -0.94
C CYS A 78 -23.31 -2.17 -0.97
N LYS A 79 -22.58 -1.14 -1.39
CA LYS A 79 -23.06 0.24 -1.50
C LYS A 79 -23.57 0.81 -0.20
N LYS A 80 -23.03 0.31 0.91
CA LYS A 80 -23.39 0.77 2.25
C LYS A 80 -22.22 1.44 2.94
N SER A 81 -22.51 2.36 3.82
CA SER A 81 -21.53 3.04 4.63
C SER A 81 -22.01 2.95 6.09
N PRO A 82 -21.31 2.23 6.97
CA PRO A 82 -20.07 1.51 6.71
C PRO A 82 -20.25 0.23 5.91
N CYS A 83 -19.13 -0.31 5.44
CA CYS A 83 -19.14 -1.52 4.64
C CYS A 83 -19.56 -2.74 5.47
N HIS A 84 -20.47 -3.54 4.92
CA HIS A 84 -20.93 -4.76 5.55
C HIS A 84 -20.37 -6.02 4.88
N CYS A 85 -19.53 -5.84 3.87
CA CYS A 85 -18.89 -6.96 3.18
C CYS A 85 -17.79 -7.56 4.03
N LYS A 86 -17.53 -8.86 3.84
CA LYS A 86 -16.35 -9.51 4.36
C LYS A 86 -15.28 -9.51 3.27
N PHE A 87 -14.07 -9.20 3.65
CA PHE A 87 -12.94 -9.21 2.73
C PHE A 87 -12.07 -10.41 2.93
#